data_79f386bcc5c0c3a1ca77d2aa57ea5df0
#
_entry.id   79f386bcc5c0c3a1ca77d2aa57ea5df0
#
_cell.length_a   1.000
_cell.length_b   1.000
_cell.length_c   1.000
_cell.angle_alpha   90.00
_cell.angle_beta   90.00
_cell.angle_gamma   90.00
#
_symmetry.space_group_name_H-M   'P 1'
#
loop_
_entity.id
_entity.type
_entity.pdbx_description
1 polymer ?
#
loop_
_entity_poly.entity_id
_entity_poly.type
_entity_poly.pdbx_seq_one_letter_code
_entity_poly.pdbx_strand_id
1 'polypeptide(L)'
;MNIDDNQFKILQKLAKKIHKPIYLFNQHGRILYTSSPMITSPEWMHILPFFQSRTTHSFSMIHAKQTFSIFPIDLNEQTCDYLVILAFIHPQNKTLHGIIAKAVNEMSIARMRQYAALQTAKRARNEGFRKWIKRASSSQQDPLHFAQAFGLNAECRYLCMICQLDERSDSTCFMKQQMVLDQMVDLLESALPSCPFPAFLFVKGDMGVVLMEETGSWPEVSGRLSSFLKQLQMLVKLQVNHTISFGVSLTGCLISHLSEGYNEALEALQTGHLSSRTEYIQFYQAKDVPDLLRLIPRKDMITFHQLHLHPLSEPSQVDQSLLHTLSVYLETHCHISETAKRLSIHRNTVIYRLEKCEELLRISLKDSDATLRLRLAFRIQMFLSSHPD
;
A
#
# COMPACT_ATOMS: atom_id res chain seq x y z
N MET A 1 -2.29 -18.26 4.31
CA MET A 1 -2.31 -18.76 5.73
C MET A 1 -1.65 -20.11 5.77
N ASN A 2 -0.51 -20.25 6.43
CA ASN A 2 0.21 -21.53 6.53
C ASN A 2 -0.38 -22.40 7.64
N ILE A 3 -0.09 -23.70 7.62
CA ILE A 3 -0.48 -24.61 8.68
C ILE A 3 0.46 -24.45 9.89
N ASP A 4 -0.08 -24.64 11.10
CA ASP A 4 0.70 -24.67 12.35
C ASP A 4 1.18 -26.09 12.70
N ASP A 5 2.04 -26.23 13.71
CA ASP A 5 2.60 -27.52 14.14
C ASP A 5 1.54 -28.53 14.56
N ASN A 6 0.43 -28.07 15.14
CA ASN A 6 -0.67 -28.94 15.56
C ASN A 6 -1.41 -29.51 14.36
N GLN A 7 -1.74 -28.64 13.40
CA GLN A 7 -2.37 -29.01 12.14
C GLN A 7 -1.49 -29.99 11.34
N PHE A 8 -0.19 -29.70 11.28
CA PHE A 8 0.79 -30.59 10.66
C PHE A 8 0.78 -31.98 11.28
N LYS A 9 0.78 -32.10 12.62
CA LYS A 9 0.71 -33.37 13.36
C LYS A 9 -0.59 -34.13 13.08
N ILE A 10 -1.73 -33.44 12.98
CA ILE A 10 -3.02 -34.05 12.65
C ILE A 10 -2.95 -34.72 11.26
N LEU A 11 -2.50 -33.95 10.25
CA LEU A 11 -2.39 -34.43 8.87
C LEU A 11 -1.37 -35.59 8.75
N GLN A 12 -0.24 -35.49 9.43
CA GLN A 12 0.77 -36.55 9.42
C GLN A 12 0.24 -37.86 10.06
N LYS A 13 -0.49 -37.75 11.18
CA LYS A 13 -1.15 -38.92 11.80
C LYS A 13 -2.19 -39.51 10.88
N LEU A 14 -2.97 -38.68 10.18
CA LEU A 14 -3.98 -39.15 9.24
C LEU A 14 -3.32 -39.85 8.05
N ALA A 15 -2.28 -39.32 7.44
CA ALA A 15 -1.55 -39.92 6.34
C ALA A 15 -1.00 -41.30 6.71
N LYS A 16 -0.40 -41.44 7.91
CA LYS A 16 0.12 -42.72 8.43
C LYS A 16 -0.98 -43.76 8.64
N LYS A 17 -2.20 -43.36 9.04
CA LYS A 17 -3.32 -44.31 9.27
C LYS A 17 -4.00 -44.72 7.97
N ILE A 18 -4.07 -43.83 6.99
CA ILE A 18 -4.77 -44.11 5.73
C ILE A 18 -3.84 -44.80 4.72
N HIS A 19 -2.51 -44.66 4.85
CA HIS A 19 -1.50 -45.15 3.91
C HIS A 19 -1.74 -44.68 2.47
N LYS A 20 -2.30 -43.47 2.30
CA LYS A 20 -2.57 -42.80 1.01
C LYS A 20 -2.08 -41.35 1.03
N PRO A 21 -1.68 -40.80 -0.12
CA PRO A 21 -1.34 -39.40 -0.21
C PRO A 21 -2.52 -38.52 0.17
N ILE A 22 -2.26 -37.52 1.02
CA ILE A 22 -3.23 -36.50 1.41
C ILE A 22 -2.70 -35.13 1.13
N TYR A 23 -3.61 -34.23 0.78
CA TYR A 23 -3.34 -32.85 0.46
C TYR A 23 -4.34 -31.96 1.19
N LEU A 24 -3.89 -30.81 1.65
CA LEU A 24 -4.77 -29.76 2.16
C LEU A 24 -4.71 -28.58 1.21
N PHE A 25 -5.85 -28.14 0.73
CA PHE A 25 -6.00 -26.96 -0.11
C PHE A 25 -6.77 -25.89 0.63
N ASN A 26 -6.44 -24.62 0.38
CA ASN A 26 -7.30 -23.52 0.78
C ASN A 26 -8.46 -23.34 -0.23
N GLN A 27 -9.41 -22.46 0.12
CA GLN A 27 -10.55 -22.10 -0.74
C GLN A 27 -10.16 -21.60 -2.15
N HIS A 28 -8.92 -21.12 -2.33
CA HIS A 28 -8.40 -20.65 -3.62
C HIS A 28 -7.61 -21.72 -4.38
N GLY A 29 -7.62 -22.96 -3.92
CA GLY A 29 -6.90 -24.07 -4.55
C GLY A 29 -5.39 -24.09 -4.33
N ARG A 30 -4.85 -23.28 -3.42
CA ARG A 30 -3.44 -23.31 -3.04
C ARG A 30 -3.18 -24.48 -2.09
N ILE A 31 -2.15 -25.27 -2.38
CA ILE A 31 -1.73 -26.36 -1.50
C ILE A 31 -1.11 -25.78 -0.21
N LEU A 32 -1.66 -26.17 0.93
CA LEU A 32 -1.17 -25.84 2.27
C LEU A 32 -0.32 -26.95 2.86
N TYR A 33 -0.62 -28.20 2.49
CA TYR A 33 0.08 -29.40 2.97
C TYR A 33 0.04 -30.52 1.93
N THR A 34 1.11 -31.29 1.88
CA THR A 34 1.17 -32.58 1.15
C THR A 34 1.94 -33.63 1.97
N SER A 35 1.46 -34.84 1.99
CA SER A 35 2.13 -35.99 2.65
C SER A 35 3.06 -36.79 1.74
N SER A 36 3.07 -36.47 0.43
CA SER A 36 3.87 -37.12 -0.59
C SER A 36 4.52 -36.11 -1.50
N PRO A 37 5.73 -36.36 -2.06
CA PRO A 37 6.30 -35.46 -3.07
C PRO A 37 5.34 -35.32 -4.26
N MET A 38 5.25 -34.09 -4.75
CA MET A 38 4.22 -33.61 -5.66
C MET A 38 3.95 -34.52 -6.86
N ILE A 39 2.66 -34.75 -7.09
CA ILE A 39 2.13 -34.98 -8.44
C ILE A 39 2.19 -33.65 -9.18
N THR A 40 2.78 -33.65 -10.37
CA THR A 40 3.01 -32.45 -11.19
C THR A 40 1.73 -31.68 -11.48
N SER A 41 1.79 -30.37 -11.45
CA SER A 41 0.75 -29.35 -11.45
C SER A 41 -0.44 -29.43 -12.44
N PRO A 42 -0.42 -30.11 -13.60
CA PRO A 42 -1.57 -30.12 -14.51
C PRO A 42 -2.82 -30.85 -13.99
N GLU A 43 -2.65 -31.79 -13.08
CA GLU A 43 -3.76 -32.66 -12.61
C GLU A 43 -4.71 -31.94 -11.63
N TRP A 44 -4.24 -30.91 -10.94
CA TRP A 44 -5.04 -30.16 -9.95
C TRP A 44 -5.96 -29.11 -10.56
N MET A 45 -5.68 -28.63 -11.78
CA MET A 45 -6.49 -27.61 -12.45
C MET A 45 -7.97 -28.03 -12.60
N HIS A 46 -8.24 -29.33 -12.73
CA HIS A 46 -9.61 -29.83 -12.89
C HIS A 46 -10.40 -29.93 -11.58
N ILE A 47 -9.70 -29.86 -10.45
CA ILE A 47 -10.33 -29.88 -9.10
C ILE A 47 -10.65 -28.47 -8.62
N LEU A 48 -9.93 -27.45 -9.11
CA LEU A 48 -10.12 -26.05 -8.73
C LEU A 48 -11.56 -25.52 -8.86
N PRO A 49 -12.33 -25.84 -9.93
CA PRO A 49 -13.72 -25.39 -10.03
C PRO A 49 -14.62 -25.85 -8.89
N PHE A 50 -14.33 -27.03 -8.31
CA PHE A 50 -15.10 -27.57 -7.17
C PHE A 50 -14.82 -26.81 -5.86
N PHE A 51 -13.63 -26.21 -5.71
CA PHE A 51 -13.33 -25.37 -4.55
C PHE A 51 -14.05 -24.02 -4.64
N GLN A 52 -14.28 -23.52 -5.84
CA GLN A 52 -15.03 -22.27 -6.07
C GLN A 52 -16.53 -22.42 -5.87
N SER A 53 -17.10 -23.62 -6.14
CA SER A 53 -18.55 -23.89 -6.00
C SER A 53 -18.99 -24.21 -4.58
N ARG A 54 -18.10 -24.11 -3.58
CA ARG A 54 -18.35 -24.39 -2.17
C ARG A 54 -19.17 -25.67 -1.93
N THR A 55 -18.54 -26.81 -2.11
CA THR A 55 -19.16 -28.09 -1.72
C THR A 55 -19.13 -28.26 -0.21
N THR A 56 -20.32 -28.35 0.40
CA THR A 56 -20.48 -28.57 1.85
C THR A 56 -20.46 -30.04 2.22
N HIS A 57 -20.47 -30.92 1.24
CA HIS A 57 -20.50 -32.38 1.46
C HIS A 57 -19.24 -33.03 0.89
N SER A 58 -18.79 -34.09 1.57
CA SER A 58 -17.73 -34.93 1.04
C SER A 58 -18.20 -35.68 -0.21
N PHE A 59 -17.35 -35.72 -1.22
CA PHE A 59 -17.60 -36.43 -2.46
C PHE A 59 -16.32 -37.06 -3.00
N SER A 60 -16.50 -38.04 -3.89
CA SER A 60 -15.39 -38.68 -4.60
C SER A 60 -15.57 -38.44 -6.10
N MET A 61 -14.47 -38.24 -6.80
CA MET A 61 -14.44 -38.05 -8.25
C MET A 61 -13.31 -38.86 -8.87
N ILE A 62 -13.47 -39.19 -10.14
CA ILE A 62 -12.44 -39.86 -10.94
C ILE A 62 -12.00 -38.91 -12.02
N HIS A 63 -10.70 -38.63 -12.09
CA HIS A 63 -10.12 -37.81 -13.16
C HIS A 63 -8.78 -38.43 -13.58
N ALA A 64 -8.50 -38.49 -14.89
CA ALA A 64 -7.26 -39.00 -15.47
C ALA A 64 -6.81 -40.35 -14.87
N LYS A 65 -7.75 -41.31 -14.65
CA LYS A 65 -7.55 -42.60 -14.04
C LYS A 65 -7.16 -42.58 -12.54
N GLN A 66 -7.20 -41.42 -11.90
CA GLN A 66 -6.98 -41.25 -10.48
C GLN A 66 -8.31 -40.95 -9.79
N THR A 67 -8.46 -41.48 -8.57
CA THR A 67 -9.64 -41.24 -7.76
C THR A 67 -9.29 -40.33 -6.60
N PHE A 68 -10.10 -39.34 -6.40
CA PHE A 68 -9.95 -38.32 -5.36
C PHE A 68 -11.17 -38.37 -4.44
N SER A 69 -10.96 -38.40 -3.15
CA SER A 69 -12.00 -38.18 -2.15
C SER A 69 -11.74 -36.83 -1.47
N ILE A 70 -12.73 -35.95 -1.50
CA ILE A 70 -12.63 -34.56 -1.08
C ILE A 70 -13.53 -34.37 0.15
N PHE A 71 -12.95 -33.80 1.21
CA PHE A 71 -13.63 -33.52 2.48
C PHE A 71 -13.50 -32.04 2.79
N PRO A 72 -14.61 -31.28 2.89
CA PRO A 72 -14.57 -29.90 3.28
C PRO A 72 -14.16 -29.74 4.75
N ILE A 73 -13.40 -28.71 5.04
CA ILE A 73 -12.97 -28.28 6.38
C ILE A 73 -13.52 -26.88 6.58
N ASP A 74 -14.63 -26.75 7.28
CA ASP A 74 -15.28 -25.46 7.49
C ASP A 74 -14.42 -24.52 8.35
N LEU A 75 -14.26 -23.30 7.90
CA LEU A 75 -13.58 -22.22 8.63
C LEU A 75 -14.59 -21.24 9.25
N ASN A 76 -15.66 -20.96 8.52
CA ASN A 76 -16.84 -20.20 8.92
C ASN A 76 -18.00 -20.52 7.97
N GLU A 77 -19.11 -19.80 8.11
CA GLU A 77 -20.29 -19.99 7.25
C GLU A 77 -20.03 -19.70 5.76
N GLN A 78 -18.95 -19.03 5.41
CA GLN A 78 -18.66 -18.57 4.05
C GLN A 78 -17.41 -19.18 3.43
N THR A 79 -16.49 -19.71 4.22
CA THR A 79 -15.17 -20.19 3.76
C THR A 79 -14.86 -21.59 4.26
N CYS A 80 -14.29 -22.41 3.39
CA CYS A 80 -13.81 -23.74 3.74
C CYS A 80 -12.48 -24.06 3.05
N ASP A 81 -11.62 -24.82 3.75
CA ASP A 81 -10.48 -25.51 3.15
C ASP A 81 -10.90 -26.92 2.73
N TYR A 82 -10.06 -27.62 1.99
CA TYR A 82 -10.40 -28.95 1.47
C TYR A 82 -9.29 -29.95 1.76
N LEU A 83 -9.64 -31.02 2.44
CA LEU A 83 -8.79 -32.22 2.57
C LEU A 83 -9.04 -33.11 1.37
N VAL A 84 -8.01 -33.37 0.58
CA VAL A 84 -8.08 -34.24 -0.59
C VAL A 84 -7.24 -35.48 -0.33
N ILE A 85 -7.84 -36.65 -0.50
CA ILE A 85 -7.21 -37.97 -0.35
C ILE A 85 -7.13 -38.60 -1.72
N LEU A 86 -5.95 -39.06 -2.11
CA LEU A 86 -5.73 -39.73 -3.39
C LEU A 86 -6.15 -41.19 -3.32
N ALA A 87 -7.43 -41.41 -3.10
CA ALA A 87 -8.06 -42.74 -3.09
C ALA A 87 -9.57 -42.61 -3.12
N PHE A 88 -10.25 -43.64 -3.61
CA PHE A 88 -11.69 -43.78 -3.41
C PHE A 88 -11.95 -44.31 -1.98
N ILE A 89 -12.70 -43.51 -1.22
CA ILE A 89 -13.13 -43.91 0.12
C ILE A 89 -14.56 -44.45 0.02
N HIS A 90 -14.69 -45.77 0.10
CA HIS A 90 -16.00 -46.40 -0.03
C HIS A 90 -16.93 -46.03 1.13
N PRO A 91 -18.17 -45.60 0.88
CA PRO A 91 -19.10 -45.12 1.92
C PRO A 91 -19.38 -46.15 3.03
N GLN A 92 -19.29 -47.43 2.71
CA GLN A 92 -19.52 -48.53 3.68
C GLN A 92 -18.35 -48.79 4.64
N ASN A 93 -17.17 -48.21 4.40
CA ASN A 93 -16.02 -48.35 5.29
C ASN A 93 -16.15 -47.39 6.50
N LYS A 94 -17.02 -47.76 7.44
CA LYS A 94 -17.33 -46.95 8.63
C LYS A 94 -16.08 -46.59 9.47
N THR A 95 -15.13 -47.52 9.58
CA THR A 95 -13.90 -47.31 10.36
C THR A 95 -13.04 -46.22 9.76
N LEU A 96 -12.83 -46.27 8.44
CA LEU A 96 -12.02 -45.29 7.74
C LEU A 96 -12.71 -43.91 7.72
N HIS A 97 -14.02 -43.88 7.46
CA HIS A 97 -14.82 -42.66 7.56
C HIS A 97 -14.75 -42.02 8.96
N GLY A 98 -14.81 -42.82 10.03
CA GLY A 98 -14.68 -42.36 11.41
C GLY A 98 -13.32 -41.70 11.68
N ILE A 99 -12.23 -42.29 11.16
CA ILE A 99 -10.87 -41.73 11.30
C ILE A 99 -10.76 -40.40 10.55
N ILE A 100 -11.27 -40.34 9.32
CA ILE A 100 -11.23 -39.13 8.50
C ILE A 100 -12.12 -38.02 9.12
N ALA A 101 -13.35 -38.36 9.50
CA ALA A 101 -14.28 -37.42 10.11
C ALA A 101 -13.70 -36.79 11.41
N LYS A 102 -13.04 -37.61 12.24
CA LYS A 102 -12.36 -37.12 13.43
C LYS A 102 -11.24 -36.14 13.07
N ALA A 103 -10.38 -36.46 12.10
CA ALA A 103 -9.30 -35.60 11.68
C ALA A 103 -9.82 -34.30 11.02
N VAL A 104 -10.87 -34.38 10.19
CA VAL A 104 -11.54 -33.20 9.59
C VAL A 104 -12.08 -32.30 10.69
N ASN A 105 -12.77 -32.86 11.71
CA ASN A 105 -13.31 -32.05 12.81
C ASN A 105 -12.20 -31.40 13.64
N GLU A 106 -11.13 -32.12 13.98
CA GLU A 106 -9.96 -31.54 14.68
C GLU A 106 -9.30 -30.41 13.84
N MET A 107 -9.19 -30.62 12.54
CA MET A 107 -8.69 -29.60 11.61
C MET A 107 -9.62 -28.40 11.51
N SER A 108 -10.94 -28.61 11.39
CA SER A 108 -11.92 -27.51 11.36
C SER A 108 -11.78 -26.61 12.60
N ILE A 109 -11.74 -27.21 13.79
CA ILE A 109 -11.57 -26.45 15.03
C ILE A 109 -10.26 -25.68 15.05
N ALA A 110 -9.14 -26.29 14.68
CA ALA A 110 -7.83 -25.65 14.66
C ALA A 110 -7.79 -24.50 13.63
N ARG A 111 -8.31 -24.74 12.43
CA ARG A 111 -8.38 -23.76 11.35
C ARG A 111 -9.33 -22.61 11.66
N MET A 112 -10.51 -22.87 12.25
CA MET A 112 -11.43 -21.84 12.72
C MET A 112 -10.78 -20.90 13.74
N ARG A 113 -10.06 -21.44 14.72
CA ARG A 113 -9.33 -20.65 15.72
C ARG A 113 -8.27 -19.78 15.08
N GLN A 114 -7.47 -20.33 14.19
CA GLN A 114 -6.43 -19.61 13.48
C GLN A 114 -7.04 -18.50 12.57
N TYR A 115 -8.12 -18.80 11.88
CA TYR A 115 -8.85 -17.84 11.06
C TYR A 115 -9.43 -16.71 11.91
N ALA A 116 -10.10 -17.00 13.02
CA ALA A 116 -10.65 -16.00 13.93
C ALA A 116 -9.56 -15.07 14.51
N ALA A 117 -8.42 -15.65 14.92
CA ALA A 117 -7.28 -14.88 15.41
C ALA A 117 -6.72 -13.94 14.32
N LEU A 118 -6.58 -14.44 13.08
CA LEU A 118 -6.13 -13.65 11.95
C LEU A 118 -7.10 -12.49 11.63
N GLN A 119 -8.40 -12.76 11.62
CA GLN A 119 -9.42 -11.74 11.38
C GLN A 119 -9.41 -10.67 12.47
N THR A 120 -9.22 -11.07 13.74
CA THR A 120 -9.10 -10.12 14.85
C THR A 120 -7.87 -9.24 14.69
N ALA A 121 -6.71 -9.81 14.33
CA ALA A 121 -5.48 -9.06 14.08
C ALA A 121 -5.63 -8.11 12.87
N LYS A 122 -6.28 -8.56 11.76
CA LYS A 122 -6.58 -7.71 10.61
C LYS A 122 -7.48 -6.53 10.99
N ARG A 123 -8.53 -6.77 11.77
CA ARG A 123 -9.44 -5.71 12.25
C ARG A 123 -8.71 -4.69 13.13
N ALA A 124 -7.91 -5.14 14.08
CA ALA A 124 -7.11 -4.29 14.95
C ALA A 124 -6.13 -3.43 14.14
N ARG A 125 -5.44 -4.04 13.16
CA ARG A 125 -4.52 -3.35 12.23
C ARG A 125 -5.25 -2.27 11.42
N ASN A 126 -6.38 -2.60 10.81
CA ASN A 126 -7.16 -1.66 10.01
C ASN A 126 -7.75 -0.52 10.85
N GLU A 127 -8.16 -0.80 12.09
CA GLU A 127 -8.65 0.23 13.01
C GLU A 127 -7.52 1.16 13.47
N GLY A 128 -6.35 0.62 13.78
CA GLY A 128 -5.16 1.40 14.10
C GLY A 128 -4.77 2.34 12.95
N PHE A 129 -4.74 1.83 11.72
CA PHE A 129 -4.47 2.65 10.54
C PHE A 129 -5.51 3.76 10.36
N ARG A 130 -6.82 3.45 10.50
CA ARG A 130 -7.89 4.46 10.42
C ARG A 130 -7.75 5.55 11.48
N LYS A 131 -7.38 5.18 12.70
CA LYS A 131 -7.12 6.15 13.78
C LYS A 131 -5.93 7.04 13.45
N TRP A 132 -4.85 6.44 12.91
CA TRP A 132 -3.66 7.18 12.50
C TRP A 132 -3.98 8.23 11.43
N ILE A 133 -4.59 7.84 10.32
CA ILE A 133 -4.95 8.78 9.23
C ILE A 133 -5.87 9.91 9.72
N LYS A 134 -6.83 9.64 10.62
CA LYS A 134 -7.71 10.67 11.15
C LYS A 134 -7.03 11.66 12.10
N ARG A 135 -6.01 11.22 12.85
CA ARG A 135 -5.34 12.02 13.89
C ARG A 135 -4.05 12.67 13.41
N ALA A 136 -3.59 12.40 12.21
CA ALA A 136 -2.35 12.94 11.67
C ALA A 136 -2.32 14.49 11.57
N SER A 137 -3.47 15.15 11.84
CA SER A 137 -3.55 16.61 11.99
C SER A 137 -3.24 17.09 13.42
N SER A 138 -3.01 16.19 14.40
CA SER A 138 -2.69 16.54 15.79
C SER A 138 -1.26 16.13 16.13
N SER A 139 -0.46 17.09 16.55
CA SER A 139 0.98 16.99 16.85
C SER A 139 1.40 16.04 17.99
N GLN A 140 0.57 15.10 18.41
CA GLN A 140 0.79 14.21 19.56
C GLN A 140 1.02 12.73 19.21
N GLN A 141 1.25 12.40 17.95
CA GLN A 141 1.46 11.00 17.57
C GLN A 141 2.94 10.69 17.41
N ASP A 142 3.34 9.57 18.01
CA ASP A 142 4.68 9.02 17.84
C ASP A 142 4.72 8.12 16.57
N PRO A 143 5.38 8.57 15.48
CA PRO A 143 5.53 7.79 14.25
C PRO A 143 6.25 6.46 14.48
N LEU A 144 7.17 6.40 15.45
CA LEU A 144 7.91 5.20 15.80
C LEU A 144 6.98 4.13 16.39
N HIS A 145 6.09 4.53 17.29
CA HIS A 145 5.11 3.60 17.87
C HIS A 145 4.16 3.03 16.80
N PHE A 146 3.72 3.87 15.86
CA PHE A 146 2.90 3.38 14.73
C PHE A 146 3.70 2.41 13.86
N ALA A 147 4.92 2.76 13.46
CA ALA A 147 5.78 1.92 12.65
C ALA A 147 5.96 0.54 13.30
N GLN A 148 6.35 0.49 14.57
CA GLN A 148 6.53 -0.76 15.32
C GLN A 148 5.27 -1.60 15.41
N ALA A 149 4.11 -0.97 15.67
CA ALA A 149 2.82 -1.67 15.77
C ALA A 149 2.41 -2.38 14.47
N PHE A 150 2.85 -1.89 13.33
CA PHE A 150 2.47 -2.42 12.01
C PHE A 150 3.62 -3.10 11.24
N GLY A 151 4.79 -3.19 11.85
CA GLY A 151 5.98 -3.77 11.22
C GLY A 151 6.55 -2.93 10.09
N LEU A 152 6.31 -1.61 10.12
CA LEU A 152 6.86 -0.63 9.20
C LEU A 152 8.21 -0.12 9.70
N ASN A 153 9.06 0.32 8.79
CA ASN A 153 10.29 1.03 9.15
C ASN A 153 10.02 2.54 9.17
N ALA A 154 10.23 3.18 10.33
CA ALA A 154 9.95 4.61 10.50
C ALA A 154 10.86 5.53 9.63
N GLU A 155 12.03 5.04 9.24
CA GLU A 155 13.01 5.77 8.43
C GLU A 155 12.75 5.65 6.92
N CYS A 156 11.88 4.70 6.50
CA CYS A 156 11.54 4.52 5.11
C CYS A 156 10.45 5.49 4.66
N ARG A 157 10.48 5.81 3.37
CA ARG A 157 9.41 6.54 2.68
C ARG A 157 8.42 5.55 2.09
N TYR A 158 7.14 5.86 2.20
CA TYR A 158 6.06 5.01 1.73
C TYR A 158 5.22 5.71 0.67
N LEU A 159 5.11 5.11 -0.51
CA LEU A 159 4.07 5.43 -1.48
C LEU A 159 2.73 4.93 -0.94
N CYS A 160 1.72 5.77 -1.00
CA CYS A 160 0.35 5.38 -0.70
C CYS A 160 -0.41 5.08 -1.98
N MET A 161 -1.02 3.92 -2.05
CA MET A 161 -1.92 3.52 -3.11
C MET A 161 -3.28 3.17 -2.52
N ILE A 162 -4.35 3.68 -3.14
CA ILE A 162 -5.72 3.32 -2.79
C ILE A 162 -6.32 2.59 -3.98
N CYS A 163 -7.00 1.49 -3.71
CA CYS A 163 -7.73 0.73 -4.72
C CYS A 163 -9.20 0.56 -4.31
N GLN A 164 -10.07 0.56 -5.31
CA GLN A 164 -11.51 0.39 -5.15
C GLN A 164 -12.09 -0.36 -6.35
N LEU A 165 -13.10 -1.18 -6.12
CA LEU A 165 -13.87 -1.78 -7.21
C LEU A 165 -14.69 -0.70 -7.92
N ASP A 166 -14.73 -0.74 -9.26
CA ASP A 166 -15.39 0.29 -10.06
C ASP A 166 -16.92 0.14 -10.03
N GLU A 167 -17.39 -1.10 -10.03
CA GLU A 167 -18.81 -1.39 -9.97
C GLU A 167 -19.29 -1.41 -8.52
N ARG A 168 -20.00 -0.37 -8.13
CA ARG A 168 -20.90 -0.47 -6.99
C ARG A 168 -22.10 -1.28 -7.46
N SER A 169 -22.08 -2.57 -7.15
CA SER A 169 -23.21 -3.44 -7.45
C SER A 169 -24.50 -2.77 -6.94
N ASP A 170 -25.42 -2.43 -7.86
CA ASP A 170 -26.80 -2.01 -7.56
C ASP A 170 -27.59 -3.12 -6.84
N SER A 171 -26.92 -4.22 -6.53
CA SER A 171 -27.51 -5.32 -5.79
C SER A 171 -27.84 -4.84 -4.38
N THR A 172 -29.11 -4.80 -4.08
CA THR A 172 -29.72 -4.51 -2.78
C THR A 172 -29.23 -5.42 -1.63
N CYS A 173 -28.31 -6.35 -1.88
CA CYS A 173 -27.78 -7.29 -0.90
C CYS A 173 -26.40 -6.89 -0.42
N PHE A 174 -26.35 -6.23 0.73
CA PHE A 174 -25.13 -5.87 1.46
C PHE A 174 -24.14 -7.04 1.63
N MET A 175 -24.68 -8.27 1.83
CA MET A 175 -23.84 -9.46 1.99
C MET A 175 -23.04 -9.80 0.73
N LYS A 176 -23.62 -9.61 -0.46
CA LYS A 176 -22.90 -9.86 -1.73
C LYS A 176 -21.77 -8.85 -1.93
N GLN A 177 -22.02 -7.57 -1.62
CA GLN A 177 -21.00 -6.53 -1.70
C GLN A 177 -19.84 -6.83 -0.76
N GLN A 178 -20.14 -7.26 0.48
CA GLN A 178 -19.10 -7.63 1.45
C GLN A 178 -18.29 -8.85 0.97
N MET A 179 -18.94 -9.86 0.40
CA MET A 179 -18.23 -11.04 -0.15
C MET A 179 -17.25 -10.66 -1.26
N VAL A 180 -17.67 -9.79 -2.19
CA VAL A 180 -16.82 -9.35 -3.29
C VAL A 180 -15.63 -8.53 -2.76
N LEU A 181 -15.86 -7.67 -1.77
CA LEU A 181 -14.80 -6.91 -1.10
C LEU A 181 -13.80 -7.84 -0.40
N ASP A 182 -14.28 -8.84 0.32
CA ASP A 182 -13.43 -9.80 1.01
C ASP A 182 -12.59 -10.63 0.01
N GLN A 183 -13.18 -11.03 -1.12
CA GLN A 183 -12.46 -11.70 -2.21
C GLN A 183 -11.38 -10.79 -2.82
N MET A 184 -11.69 -9.52 -3.06
CA MET A 184 -10.70 -8.54 -3.53
C MET A 184 -9.54 -8.40 -2.54
N VAL A 185 -9.83 -8.25 -1.25
CA VAL A 185 -8.81 -8.10 -0.20
C VAL A 185 -7.93 -9.35 -0.11
N ASP A 186 -8.51 -10.54 -0.12
CA ASP A 186 -7.76 -11.80 -0.08
C ASP A 186 -6.87 -11.97 -1.32
N LEU A 187 -7.35 -11.55 -2.49
CA LEU A 187 -6.58 -11.56 -3.72
C LEU A 187 -5.41 -10.57 -3.64
N LEU A 188 -5.64 -9.36 -3.19
CA LEU A 188 -4.59 -8.36 -2.99
C LEU A 188 -3.53 -8.89 -2.00
N GLU A 189 -3.92 -9.44 -0.85
CA GLU A 189 -2.99 -10.04 0.11
C GLU A 189 -2.17 -11.19 -0.48
N SER A 190 -2.77 -11.99 -1.35
CA SER A 190 -2.06 -13.09 -2.03
C SER A 190 -1.08 -12.61 -3.09
N ALA A 191 -1.32 -11.45 -3.68
CA ALA A 191 -0.48 -10.84 -4.72
C ALA A 191 0.65 -9.96 -4.16
N LEU A 192 0.51 -9.43 -2.93
CA LEU A 192 1.53 -8.57 -2.30
C LEU A 192 2.95 -9.17 -2.28
N PRO A 193 3.17 -10.47 -2.04
CA PRO A 193 4.51 -11.06 -2.12
C PRO A 193 5.18 -10.93 -3.49
N SER A 194 4.40 -10.72 -4.56
CA SER A 194 4.89 -10.49 -5.92
C SER A 194 5.07 -9.00 -6.23
N CYS A 195 4.73 -8.11 -5.29
CA CYS A 195 4.95 -6.68 -5.43
C CYS A 195 6.46 -6.41 -5.55
N PRO A 196 6.88 -5.53 -6.48
CA PRO A 196 8.30 -5.19 -6.65
C PRO A 196 8.89 -4.41 -5.46
N PHE A 197 8.06 -4.04 -4.49
CA PHE A 197 8.42 -3.28 -3.28
C PHE A 197 7.82 -3.94 -2.04
N PRO A 198 8.47 -3.87 -0.87
CA PRO A 198 7.84 -4.24 0.39
C PRO A 198 6.51 -3.47 0.55
N ALA A 199 5.42 -4.18 0.78
CA ALA A 199 4.10 -3.60 0.76
C ALA A 199 3.21 -4.10 1.90
N PHE A 200 2.37 -3.21 2.43
CA PHE A 200 1.48 -3.45 3.56
C PHE A 200 0.06 -3.05 3.19
N LEU A 201 -0.89 -3.97 3.34
CA LEU A 201 -2.29 -3.75 2.99
C LEU A 201 -3.11 -3.41 4.25
N PHE A 202 -3.90 -2.38 4.14
CA PHE A 202 -4.93 -1.98 5.09
C PHE A 202 -6.28 -1.86 4.38
N VAL A 203 -7.37 -1.93 5.13
CA VAL A 203 -8.71 -1.77 4.59
C VAL A 203 -9.43 -0.63 5.31
N LYS A 204 -10.02 0.30 4.54
CA LYS A 204 -10.80 1.42 5.05
C LYS A 204 -12.10 1.56 4.28
N GLY A 205 -13.20 1.07 4.85
CA GLY A 205 -14.49 0.99 4.15
C GLY A 205 -14.42 -0.05 3.04
N ASP A 206 -14.77 0.38 1.85
CA ASP A 206 -14.77 -0.40 0.60
C ASP A 206 -13.44 -0.27 -0.20
N MET A 207 -12.44 0.38 0.38
CA MET A 207 -11.14 0.63 -0.24
C MET A 207 -10.04 -0.21 0.38
N GLY A 208 -9.17 -0.76 -0.45
CA GLY A 208 -7.84 -1.24 -0.06
C GLY A 208 -6.85 -0.08 -0.07
N VAL A 209 -6.03 0.02 0.97
CA VAL A 209 -4.94 1.00 1.08
C VAL A 209 -3.64 0.24 1.20
N VAL A 210 -2.74 0.42 0.26
CA VAL A 210 -1.42 -0.23 0.26
C VAL A 210 -0.34 0.81 0.47
N LEU A 211 0.49 0.58 1.47
CA LEU A 211 1.73 1.32 1.69
C LEU A 211 2.86 0.51 1.11
N MET A 212 3.66 1.12 0.23
CA MET A 212 4.79 0.48 -0.43
C MET A 212 6.06 1.28 -0.14
N GLU A 213 7.12 0.61 0.28
CA GLU A 213 8.42 1.25 0.48
C GLU A 213 8.95 1.78 -0.85
N GLU A 214 9.27 3.08 -0.89
CA GLU A 214 9.86 3.72 -2.06
C GLU A 214 11.35 3.42 -2.11
N THR A 215 11.77 2.63 -3.10
CA THR A 215 13.17 2.26 -3.32
C THR A 215 13.56 2.57 -4.77
N GLY A 216 14.39 3.58 -4.98
CA GLY A 216 14.88 3.95 -6.31
C GLY A 216 14.36 5.29 -6.84
N SER A 217 14.64 5.57 -8.12
CA SER A 217 14.21 6.80 -8.78
C SER A 217 12.72 6.73 -9.20
N TRP A 218 12.01 7.85 -9.14
CA TRP A 218 10.58 7.90 -9.48
C TRP A 218 10.22 7.29 -10.86
N PRO A 219 10.96 7.53 -11.95
CA PRO A 219 10.65 6.91 -13.24
C PRO A 219 10.70 5.37 -13.21
N GLU A 220 11.66 4.80 -12.48
CA GLU A 220 11.77 3.34 -12.34
C GLU A 220 10.67 2.77 -11.47
N VAL A 221 10.40 3.44 -10.33
CA VAL A 221 9.32 3.05 -9.39
C VAL A 221 7.97 3.07 -10.10
N SER A 222 7.64 4.16 -10.78
CA SER A 222 6.34 4.32 -11.46
C SER A 222 6.13 3.31 -12.57
N GLY A 223 7.17 2.97 -13.35
CA GLY A 223 7.10 1.98 -14.41
C GLY A 223 6.88 0.56 -13.88
N ARG A 224 7.65 0.14 -12.86
CA ARG A 224 7.50 -1.17 -12.21
C ARG A 224 6.15 -1.31 -11.52
N LEU A 225 5.72 -0.26 -10.83
CA LEU A 225 4.43 -0.21 -10.15
C LEU A 225 3.27 -0.30 -11.16
N SER A 226 3.31 0.47 -12.24
CA SER A 226 2.26 0.42 -13.28
C SER A 226 2.10 -0.99 -13.87
N SER A 227 3.20 -1.70 -14.09
CA SER A 227 3.19 -3.07 -14.60
C SER A 227 2.54 -4.03 -13.59
N PHE A 228 2.89 -3.92 -12.31
CA PHE A 228 2.30 -4.70 -11.24
C PHE A 228 0.79 -4.42 -11.07
N LEU A 229 0.37 -3.15 -11.11
CA LEU A 229 -1.04 -2.78 -10.99
C LEU A 229 -1.90 -3.29 -12.15
N LYS A 230 -1.36 -3.29 -13.38
CA LYS A 230 -2.05 -3.91 -14.54
C LYS A 230 -2.22 -5.42 -14.36
N GLN A 231 -1.23 -6.10 -13.78
CA GLN A 231 -1.39 -7.53 -13.45
C GLN A 231 -2.47 -7.75 -12.39
N LEU A 232 -2.54 -6.88 -11.36
CA LEU A 232 -3.61 -6.94 -10.36
C LEU A 232 -4.99 -6.72 -10.97
N GLN A 233 -5.15 -5.75 -11.88
CA GLN A 233 -6.41 -5.53 -12.61
C GLN A 233 -6.85 -6.79 -13.34
N MET A 234 -5.93 -7.43 -14.06
CA MET A 234 -6.22 -8.67 -14.77
C MET A 234 -6.62 -9.81 -13.81
N LEU A 235 -5.91 -9.96 -12.68
CA LEU A 235 -6.23 -10.99 -11.69
C LEU A 235 -7.60 -10.76 -11.05
N VAL A 236 -7.94 -9.52 -10.67
CA VAL A 236 -9.26 -9.18 -10.12
C VAL A 236 -10.36 -9.46 -11.13
N LYS A 237 -10.17 -9.08 -12.39
CA LYS A 237 -11.13 -9.34 -13.46
C LYS A 237 -11.38 -10.83 -13.68
N LEU A 238 -10.32 -11.66 -13.65
CA LEU A 238 -10.41 -13.10 -13.86
C LEU A 238 -11.00 -13.86 -12.66
N GLN A 239 -10.67 -13.47 -11.43
CA GLN A 239 -11.02 -14.24 -10.23
C GLN A 239 -12.24 -13.70 -9.49
N VAL A 240 -12.42 -12.36 -9.50
CA VAL A 240 -13.52 -11.68 -8.79
C VAL A 240 -14.64 -11.29 -9.76
N ASN A 241 -14.38 -11.29 -11.08
CA ASN A 241 -15.30 -10.86 -12.14
C ASN A 241 -15.77 -9.40 -11.97
N HIS A 242 -14.88 -8.54 -11.47
CA HIS A 242 -15.09 -7.10 -11.32
C HIS A 242 -13.87 -6.33 -11.83
N THR A 243 -14.04 -5.05 -12.11
CA THR A 243 -12.92 -4.16 -12.42
C THR A 243 -12.47 -3.39 -11.19
N ILE A 244 -11.20 -3.01 -11.14
CA ILE A 244 -10.58 -2.30 -10.03
C ILE A 244 -9.76 -1.13 -10.55
N SER A 245 -9.90 0.01 -9.89
CA SER A 245 -9.14 1.22 -10.17
C SER A 245 -8.21 1.58 -9.03
N PHE A 246 -7.12 2.27 -9.37
CA PHE A 246 -6.05 2.65 -8.46
C PHE A 246 -5.78 4.15 -8.51
N GLY A 247 -5.68 4.76 -7.32
CA GLY A 247 -5.09 6.07 -7.12
C GLY A 247 -3.77 5.94 -6.38
N VAL A 248 -2.72 6.64 -6.82
CA VAL A 248 -1.37 6.55 -6.29
C VAL A 248 -0.88 7.94 -5.91
N SER A 249 -0.24 8.09 -4.74
CA SER A 249 0.37 9.35 -4.29
C SER A 249 1.48 9.81 -5.24
N LEU A 250 1.88 11.06 -5.12
CA LEU A 250 2.90 11.68 -5.98
C LEU A 250 4.28 11.03 -5.79
N THR A 251 4.71 10.94 -4.53
CA THR A 251 5.98 10.32 -4.10
C THR A 251 5.77 9.60 -2.78
N GLY A 252 6.76 8.84 -2.34
CA GLY A 252 6.79 8.32 -0.98
C GLY A 252 6.91 9.44 0.05
N CYS A 253 6.27 9.26 1.18
CA CYS A 253 6.34 10.16 2.34
C CYS A 253 6.76 9.38 3.59
N LEU A 254 7.31 10.09 4.58
CA LEU A 254 7.57 9.51 5.89
C LEU A 254 6.24 9.18 6.59
N ILE A 255 6.28 8.31 7.58
CA ILE A 255 5.08 7.90 8.35
C ILE A 255 4.40 9.11 9.00
N SER A 256 5.15 10.12 9.44
CA SER A 256 4.62 11.38 9.98
C SER A 256 3.71 12.14 9.01
N HIS A 257 3.96 12.01 7.71
CA HIS A 257 3.23 12.68 6.63
C HIS A 257 2.32 11.73 5.83
N LEU A 258 2.08 10.52 6.35
CA LEU A 258 1.30 9.50 5.66
C LEU A 258 -0.14 9.94 5.31
N SER A 259 -0.73 10.83 6.09
CA SER A 259 -2.05 11.42 5.79
C SER A 259 -2.05 12.23 4.50
N GLU A 260 -0.95 12.91 4.18
CA GLU A 260 -0.81 13.67 2.93
C GLU A 260 -0.78 12.69 1.75
N GLY A 261 0.10 11.67 1.80
CA GLY A 261 0.15 10.62 0.77
C GLY A 261 -1.18 9.87 0.60
N TYR A 262 -1.91 9.63 1.71
CA TYR A 262 -3.25 9.05 1.65
C TYR A 262 -4.24 9.97 0.92
N ASN A 263 -4.24 11.27 1.22
CA ASN A 263 -5.14 12.23 0.59
C ASN A 263 -4.83 12.41 -0.90
N GLU A 264 -3.56 12.43 -1.28
CA GLU A 264 -3.12 12.45 -2.68
C GLU A 264 -3.62 11.23 -3.45
N ALA A 265 -3.42 10.03 -2.90
CA ALA A 265 -3.87 8.79 -3.52
C ALA A 265 -5.41 8.75 -3.64
N LEU A 266 -6.13 9.25 -2.62
CA LEU A 266 -7.58 9.33 -2.64
C LEU A 266 -8.07 10.30 -3.70
N GLU A 267 -7.44 11.47 -3.81
CA GLU A 267 -7.78 12.46 -4.82
C GLU A 267 -7.49 11.96 -6.24
N ALA A 268 -6.36 11.28 -6.44
CA ALA A 268 -6.04 10.65 -7.71
C ALA A 268 -7.12 9.64 -8.11
N LEU A 269 -7.57 8.80 -7.18
CA LEU A 269 -8.65 7.85 -7.41
C LEU A 269 -9.97 8.57 -7.78
N GLN A 270 -10.35 9.61 -7.03
CA GLN A 270 -11.57 10.39 -7.30
C GLN A 270 -11.53 11.10 -8.65
N THR A 271 -10.36 11.65 -9.04
CA THR A 271 -10.17 12.31 -10.35
C THR A 271 -10.41 11.33 -11.50
N GLY A 272 -9.95 10.08 -11.36
CA GLY A 272 -10.23 9.03 -12.34
C GLY A 272 -11.73 8.71 -12.43
N HIS A 273 -12.43 8.61 -11.32
CA HIS A 273 -13.89 8.38 -11.28
C HIS A 273 -14.69 9.49 -11.95
N LEU A 274 -14.31 10.75 -11.74
CA LEU A 274 -14.97 11.90 -12.39
C LEU A 274 -14.88 11.86 -13.91
N SER A 275 -13.88 11.19 -14.45
CA SER A 275 -13.70 10.98 -15.88
C SER A 275 -14.56 9.83 -16.44
N SER A 276 -15.47 9.26 -15.65
CA SER A 276 -16.32 8.10 -16.01
C SER A 276 -15.54 6.89 -16.57
N ARG A 277 -14.29 6.74 -16.15
CA ARG A 277 -13.43 5.62 -16.55
C ARG A 277 -13.51 4.51 -15.51
N THR A 278 -13.40 3.29 -15.97
CA THR A 278 -13.20 2.09 -15.15
C THR A 278 -11.83 1.49 -15.46
N GLU A 279 -11.31 0.66 -14.55
CA GLU A 279 -10.06 -0.07 -14.74
C GLU A 279 -8.86 0.86 -15.04
N TYR A 280 -8.77 2.00 -14.31
CA TYR A 280 -7.71 2.98 -14.49
C TYR A 280 -6.67 2.92 -13.37
N ILE A 281 -5.47 3.42 -13.69
CA ILE A 281 -4.38 3.69 -12.75
C ILE A 281 -4.08 5.19 -12.87
N GLN A 282 -4.41 5.94 -11.83
CA GLN A 282 -4.21 7.38 -11.78
C GLN A 282 -3.15 7.73 -10.74
N PHE A 283 -2.07 8.35 -11.19
CA PHE A 283 -1.09 8.96 -10.29
C PHE A 283 -1.52 10.39 -9.96
N TYR A 284 -1.31 10.80 -8.72
CA TYR A 284 -1.49 12.19 -8.32
C TYR A 284 -0.57 13.08 -9.15
N GLN A 285 -1.05 14.24 -9.54
CA GLN A 285 -0.30 15.20 -10.32
C GLN A 285 0.04 16.41 -9.46
N ALA A 286 1.29 16.84 -9.52
CA ALA A 286 1.73 18.05 -8.83
C ALA A 286 0.89 19.28 -9.26
N LYS A 287 0.33 19.98 -8.29
CA LYS A 287 -0.56 21.14 -8.52
C LYS A 287 0.11 22.46 -8.24
N ASP A 288 1.10 22.45 -7.39
CA ASP A 288 1.79 23.66 -6.93
C ASP A 288 3.31 23.46 -6.81
N VAL A 289 4.01 24.50 -6.40
CA VAL A 289 5.47 24.48 -6.27
C VAL A 289 5.94 23.49 -5.19
N PRO A 290 5.35 23.41 -4.00
CA PRO A 290 5.67 22.38 -3.03
C PRO A 290 5.59 20.96 -3.58
N ASP A 291 4.52 20.61 -4.31
CA ASP A 291 4.38 19.30 -4.94
C ASP A 291 5.52 19.01 -5.93
N LEU A 292 5.90 20.01 -6.75
CA LEU A 292 7.02 19.88 -7.68
C LEU A 292 8.35 19.70 -6.95
N LEU A 293 8.56 20.39 -5.84
CA LEU A 293 9.77 20.23 -5.03
C LEU A 293 9.90 18.81 -4.46
N ARG A 294 8.81 18.17 -4.14
CA ARG A 294 8.82 16.77 -3.64
C ARG A 294 9.35 15.76 -4.66
N LEU A 295 9.30 16.08 -5.96
CA LEU A 295 9.86 15.25 -7.03
C LEU A 295 11.39 15.41 -7.18
N ILE A 296 11.99 16.42 -6.56
CA ILE A 296 13.42 16.72 -6.67
C ILE A 296 14.16 16.01 -5.52
N PRO A 297 15.24 15.28 -5.80
CA PRO A 297 16.07 14.69 -4.77
C PRO A 297 16.55 15.74 -3.75
N ARG A 298 16.42 15.44 -2.46
CA ARG A 298 16.78 16.36 -1.37
C ARG A 298 18.20 16.92 -1.50
N LYS A 299 19.15 16.08 -1.90
CA LYS A 299 20.53 16.47 -2.13
C LYS A 299 20.66 17.60 -3.16
N ASP A 300 19.87 17.50 -4.23
CA ASP A 300 19.93 18.50 -5.31
C ASP A 300 19.28 19.81 -4.86
N MET A 301 18.21 19.74 -4.06
CA MET A 301 17.61 20.92 -3.44
C MET A 301 18.58 21.62 -2.48
N ILE A 302 19.28 20.87 -1.63
CA ILE A 302 20.31 21.42 -0.71
C ILE A 302 21.42 22.09 -1.53
N THR A 303 21.92 21.43 -2.57
CA THR A 303 22.96 21.98 -3.44
C THR A 303 22.51 23.28 -4.10
N PHE A 304 21.29 23.31 -4.63
CA PHE A 304 20.71 24.49 -5.26
C PHE A 304 20.56 25.66 -4.26
N HIS A 305 20.02 25.39 -3.07
CA HIS A 305 19.89 26.36 -2.00
C HIS A 305 21.25 26.95 -1.59
N GLN A 306 22.24 26.08 -1.37
CA GLN A 306 23.60 26.50 -1.01
C GLN A 306 24.23 27.37 -2.11
N LEU A 307 24.11 26.97 -3.37
CA LEU A 307 24.68 27.72 -4.48
C LEU A 307 24.15 29.16 -4.56
N HIS A 308 22.88 29.36 -4.23
CA HIS A 308 22.22 30.66 -4.45
C HIS A 308 22.06 31.53 -3.20
N LEU A 309 22.06 30.97 -1.99
CA LEU A 309 21.83 31.69 -0.74
C LEU A 309 22.98 31.61 0.27
N HIS A 310 23.92 30.68 0.11
CA HIS A 310 25.03 30.50 1.06
C HIS A 310 25.85 31.79 1.29
N PRO A 311 26.17 32.62 0.27
CA PRO A 311 26.91 33.86 0.48
C PRO A 311 26.23 34.86 1.42
N LEU A 312 24.90 34.71 1.62
CA LEU A 312 24.08 35.53 2.54
C LEU A 312 23.80 34.79 3.87
N SER A 313 24.24 33.53 4.03
CA SER A 313 23.92 32.72 5.19
C SER A 313 25.11 32.48 6.13
N GLU A 314 26.34 32.93 5.78
CA GLU A 314 27.51 32.78 6.63
C GLU A 314 27.44 33.70 7.87
N PRO A 315 27.46 33.17 9.10
CA PRO A 315 27.26 33.95 10.33
C PRO A 315 28.32 34.99 10.63
N SER A 316 29.49 34.92 9.97
CA SER A 316 30.64 35.74 10.29
C SER A 316 30.74 37.06 9.55
N GLN A 317 29.96 37.29 8.50
CA GLN A 317 30.08 38.49 7.64
C GLN A 317 28.77 39.14 7.19
N VAL A 318 27.62 38.52 7.43
CA VAL A 318 26.37 39.01 6.84
C VAL A 318 25.33 39.31 7.93
N ASP A 319 24.87 40.54 7.90
CA ASP A 319 23.72 41.00 8.68
C ASP A 319 22.45 40.20 8.25
N GLN A 320 21.87 39.45 9.18
CA GLN A 320 20.61 38.66 8.93
C GLN A 320 19.50 39.56 8.35
N SER A 321 19.62 40.87 8.53
CA SER A 321 18.70 41.84 7.95
C SER A 321 18.78 41.91 6.40
N LEU A 322 19.91 41.53 5.77
CA LEU A 322 20.05 41.47 4.31
C LEU A 322 19.19 40.34 3.73
N LEU A 323 19.34 39.13 4.26
CA LEU A 323 18.57 37.99 3.80
C LEU A 323 17.06 38.23 3.97
N HIS A 324 16.66 38.78 5.11
CA HIS A 324 15.26 39.10 5.38
C HIS A 324 14.76 40.20 4.43
N THR A 325 15.57 41.26 4.16
CA THR A 325 15.20 42.32 3.21
C THR A 325 15.03 41.76 1.80
N LEU A 326 15.94 40.85 1.36
CA LEU A 326 15.87 40.21 0.06
C LEU A 326 14.61 39.32 -0.07
N SER A 327 14.31 38.54 0.96
CA SER A 327 13.09 37.71 0.97
C SER A 327 11.83 38.53 0.82
N VAL A 328 11.68 39.59 1.64
CA VAL A 328 10.51 40.48 1.57
C VAL A 328 10.45 41.26 0.23
N TYR A 329 11.59 41.66 -0.34
CA TYR A 329 11.65 42.30 -1.66
C TYR A 329 11.12 41.39 -2.77
N LEU A 330 11.52 40.11 -2.75
CA LEU A 330 11.03 39.13 -3.70
C LEU A 330 9.54 38.83 -3.51
N GLU A 331 9.05 38.79 -2.26
CA GLU A 331 7.62 38.62 -1.95
C GLU A 331 6.76 39.78 -2.39
N THR A 332 7.28 41.01 -2.31
CA THR A 332 6.60 42.22 -2.75
C THR A 332 6.79 42.52 -4.24
N HIS A 333 7.03 41.45 -5.04
CA HIS A 333 7.21 41.56 -6.50
C HIS A 333 8.27 42.55 -6.93
N CYS A 334 9.35 42.65 -6.17
CA CYS A 334 10.48 43.58 -6.42
C CYS A 334 10.11 45.06 -6.33
N HIS A 335 9.10 45.42 -5.52
CA HIS A 335 8.69 46.80 -5.29
C HIS A 335 9.36 47.38 -4.03
N ILE A 336 10.36 48.27 -4.24
CA ILE A 336 11.15 48.89 -3.16
C ILE A 336 10.27 49.61 -2.13
N SER A 337 9.29 50.39 -2.58
CA SER A 337 8.43 51.15 -1.68
C SER A 337 7.54 50.28 -0.81
N GLU A 338 7.03 49.16 -1.36
CA GLU A 338 6.23 48.21 -0.64
C GLU A 338 7.08 47.41 0.34
N THR A 339 8.28 47.00 -0.05
CA THR A 339 9.28 46.39 0.80
C THR A 339 9.63 47.27 2.00
N ALA A 340 9.89 48.54 1.76
CA ALA A 340 10.21 49.51 2.80
C ALA A 340 9.06 49.65 3.83
N LYS A 341 7.83 49.74 3.33
CA LYS A 341 6.62 49.79 4.16
C LYS A 341 6.45 48.53 5.00
N ARG A 342 6.61 47.35 4.38
CA ARG A 342 6.45 46.05 5.06
C ARG A 342 7.53 45.80 6.12
N LEU A 343 8.75 46.28 5.89
CA LEU A 343 9.86 46.21 6.82
C LEU A 343 9.89 47.34 7.84
N SER A 344 9.04 48.38 7.70
CA SER A 344 9.03 49.58 8.51
C SER A 344 10.38 50.31 8.54
N ILE A 345 11.08 50.38 7.40
CA ILE A 345 12.36 51.10 7.20
C ILE A 345 12.29 52.07 6.03
N HIS A 346 13.26 53.01 5.99
CA HIS A 346 13.32 53.95 4.89
C HIS A 346 13.68 53.27 3.56
N ARG A 347 13.12 53.76 2.45
CA ARG A 347 13.37 53.20 1.11
C ARG A 347 14.87 53.15 0.75
N ASN A 348 15.65 54.15 1.16
CA ASN A 348 17.09 54.20 0.87
C ASN A 348 17.83 53.06 1.62
N THR A 349 17.38 52.68 2.80
CA THR A 349 17.91 51.53 3.55
C THR A 349 17.62 50.20 2.81
N VAL A 350 16.45 50.09 2.18
CA VAL A 350 16.14 48.93 1.33
C VAL A 350 17.08 48.88 0.13
N ILE A 351 17.25 50.02 -0.57
CA ILE A 351 18.15 50.10 -1.74
C ILE A 351 19.56 49.68 -1.34
N TYR A 352 20.11 50.28 -0.30
CA TYR A 352 21.46 49.96 0.20
C TYR A 352 21.62 48.44 0.52
N ARG A 353 20.63 47.85 1.19
CA ARG A 353 20.67 46.41 1.53
C ARG A 353 20.59 45.54 0.29
N LEU A 354 19.76 45.88 -0.70
CA LEU A 354 19.64 45.15 -1.96
C LEU A 354 20.91 45.26 -2.80
N GLU A 355 21.54 46.44 -2.90
CA GLU A 355 22.83 46.64 -3.57
C GLU A 355 23.91 45.74 -2.90
N LYS A 356 23.90 45.65 -1.56
CA LYS A 356 24.80 44.77 -0.83
C LYS A 356 24.54 43.31 -1.12
N CYS A 357 23.27 42.90 -1.28
CA CYS A 357 22.92 41.53 -1.70
C CYS A 357 23.41 41.25 -3.14
N GLU A 358 23.26 42.20 -4.09
CA GLU A 358 23.76 42.07 -5.47
C GLU A 358 25.28 41.86 -5.51
N GLU A 359 26.04 42.64 -4.67
CA GLU A 359 27.50 42.48 -4.54
C GLU A 359 27.88 41.09 -4.02
N LEU A 360 27.28 40.67 -2.92
CA LEU A 360 27.60 39.39 -2.27
C LEU A 360 27.22 38.20 -3.14
N LEU A 361 26.06 38.24 -3.77
CA LEU A 361 25.57 37.17 -4.65
C LEU A 361 26.16 37.22 -6.05
N ARG A 362 26.81 38.33 -6.43
CA ARG A 362 27.34 38.62 -7.79
C ARG A 362 26.28 38.44 -8.89
N ILE A 363 25.09 39.00 -8.64
CA ILE A 363 23.96 38.94 -9.56
C ILE A 363 23.34 40.35 -9.66
N SER A 364 22.49 40.54 -10.66
CA SER A 364 21.61 41.71 -10.72
C SER A 364 20.18 41.34 -10.39
N LEU A 365 19.55 42.01 -9.44
CA LEU A 365 18.14 41.84 -9.09
C LEU A 365 17.18 42.41 -10.15
N LYS A 366 17.71 43.04 -11.20
CA LYS A 366 16.96 43.46 -12.39
C LYS A 366 16.80 42.28 -13.39
N ASP A 367 17.66 41.27 -13.26
CA ASP A 367 17.57 40.07 -14.07
C ASP A 367 16.43 39.18 -13.54
N SER A 368 15.48 38.85 -14.42
CA SER A 368 14.32 38.02 -14.11
C SER A 368 14.71 36.60 -13.74
N ASP A 369 15.74 36.05 -14.41
CA ASP A 369 16.22 34.69 -14.12
C ASP A 369 16.93 34.61 -12.77
N ALA A 370 17.70 35.66 -12.41
CA ALA A 370 18.33 35.74 -11.09
C ALA A 370 17.27 35.79 -9.96
N THR A 371 16.24 36.65 -10.13
CA THR A 371 15.15 36.76 -9.15
C THR A 371 14.32 35.47 -9.07
N LEU A 372 14.10 34.76 -10.17
CA LEU A 372 13.43 33.49 -10.20
C LEU A 372 14.22 32.41 -9.42
N ARG A 373 15.53 32.30 -9.66
CA ARG A 373 16.42 31.41 -8.93
C ARG A 373 16.41 31.68 -7.43
N LEU A 374 16.46 32.94 -7.02
CA LEU A 374 16.37 33.30 -5.61
C LEU A 374 15.03 32.95 -4.99
N ARG A 375 13.92 33.25 -5.67
CA ARG A 375 12.58 32.87 -5.19
C ARG A 375 12.48 31.34 -4.99
N LEU A 376 13.00 30.58 -5.94
CA LEU A 376 13.03 29.11 -5.83
C LEU A 376 13.90 28.66 -4.66
N ALA A 377 15.08 29.26 -4.47
CA ALA A 377 15.97 28.94 -3.36
C ALA A 377 15.33 29.22 -1.98
N PHE A 378 14.60 30.32 -1.83
CA PHE A 378 13.81 30.60 -0.62
C PHE A 378 12.66 29.60 -0.43
N ARG A 379 11.97 29.21 -1.50
CA ARG A 379 10.92 28.15 -1.41
C ARG A 379 11.49 26.82 -1.01
N ILE A 380 12.64 26.44 -1.55
CA ILE A 380 13.38 25.23 -1.16
C ILE A 380 13.79 25.30 0.32
N GLN A 381 14.29 26.43 0.80
CA GLN A 381 14.64 26.64 2.21
C GLN A 381 13.44 26.39 3.12
N MET A 382 12.30 26.98 2.82
CA MET A 382 11.05 26.78 3.57
C MET A 382 10.60 25.30 3.54
N PHE A 383 10.68 24.67 2.36
CA PHE A 383 10.32 23.28 2.17
C PHE A 383 11.22 22.36 3.01
N LEU A 384 12.54 22.53 2.96
CA LEU A 384 13.50 21.76 3.75
C LEU A 384 13.31 21.94 5.26
N SER A 385 12.90 23.13 5.71
CA SER A 385 12.63 23.42 7.13
C SER A 385 11.34 22.77 7.62
N SER A 386 10.32 22.65 6.78
CA SER A 386 9.03 22.02 7.10
C SER A 386 9.07 20.50 6.97
N HIS A 387 10.06 19.94 6.27
CA HIS A 387 10.25 18.51 6.07
C HIS A 387 11.68 18.12 6.51
N PRO A 388 12.00 18.16 7.81
CA PRO A 388 13.26 17.64 8.31
C PRO A 388 13.33 16.13 8.03
N ASP A 389 14.56 15.59 7.94
CA ASP A 389 14.78 14.16 7.73
C ASP A 389 14.19 13.29 8.83
#